data_6f7d7c1a16ac65a36507de2fb2ea446d
#
_entry.id   6f7d7c1a16ac65a36507de2fb2ea446d
#
_cell.length_a   1.000
_cell.length_b   1.000
_cell.length_c   1.000
_cell.angle_alpha   90.00
_cell.angle_beta   90.00
_cell.angle_gamma   90.00
#
_symmetry.space_group_name_H-M   'P 1'
#
loop_
_entity.id
_entity.type
_entity.pdbx_description
1 polymer ?
#
loop_
_entity_poly.entity_id
_entity_poly.type
_entity_poly.pdbx_seq_one_letter_code
_entity_poly.pdbx_strand_id
1 'polypeptide(L)'
;FDSLSIVREIAYERCILDVGSGGGVPGMILAMVRPDLKVTLLDASSKKTAFLRQALIELNLNLVQVETTRVEQFSSTGFDYIVSRAFSQLNDFVSLTRHLLNKEGRWLAMKGGYPYEELQKLPSWTEVVDVKKLEVPQLNAARHLVIVRLSEEY
;
A
#
# COMPACT_ATOMS: atom_id res chain seq x y z
N PHE A 1 4.46 -13.67 1.70
CA PHE A 1 3.81 -13.96 2.99
C PHE A 1 3.33 -12.70 3.68
N ASP A 2 4.18 -11.67 3.78
CA ASP A 2 3.77 -10.39 4.37
C ASP A 2 2.58 -9.80 3.63
N SER A 3 2.58 -9.90 2.30
CA SER A 3 1.50 -9.37 1.47
C SER A 3 0.16 -10.07 1.72
N LEU A 4 0.19 -11.37 1.97
CA LEU A 4 -1.02 -12.14 2.27
C LEU A 4 -1.62 -11.76 3.63
N SER A 5 -0.79 -11.29 4.56
CA SER A 5 -1.25 -10.86 5.87
C SER A 5 -2.14 -9.62 5.79
N ILE A 6 -2.00 -8.81 4.73
CA ILE A 6 -2.79 -7.61 4.52
C ILE A 6 -4.20 -7.94 4.00
N VAL A 7 -4.38 -9.08 3.33
CA VAL A 7 -5.63 -9.45 2.65
C VAL A 7 -6.85 -9.33 3.56
N ARG A 8 -6.72 -9.73 4.81
CA ARG A 8 -7.81 -9.71 5.78
C ARG A 8 -8.29 -8.31 6.14
N GLU A 9 -7.45 -7.30 5.91
CA GLU A 9 -7.78 -5.91 6.24
C GLU A 9 -8.60 -5.24 5.14
N ILE A 10 -8.71 -5.85 3.97
CA ILE A 10 -9.28 -5.21 2.79
C ILE A 10 -10.69 -5.72 2.51
N ALA A 11 -11.66 -4.80 2.47
CA ALA A 11 -13.05 -5.09 2.11
C ALA A 11 -13.17 -5.45 0.63
N TYR A 12 -14.32 -6.02 0.23
CA TYR A 12 -14.56 -6.44 -1.16
C TYR A 12 -14.68 -5.25 -2.11
N GLU A 13 -14.29 -5.47 -3.37
CA GLU A 13 -14.47 -4.55 -4.49
C GLU A 13 -13.88 -3.15 -4.25
N ARG A 14 -12.72 -3.10 -3.60
CA ARG A 14 -12.08 -1.83 -3.27
C ARG A 14 -10.98 -1.47 -4.25
N CYS A 15 -10.69 -0.16 -4.31
CA CYS A 15 -9.61 0.38 -5.12
C CYS A 15 -8.36 0.53 -4.26
N ILE A 16 -7.26 -0.04 -4.71
CA ILE A 16 -6.01 -0.11 -3.96
C ILE A 16 -4.88 0.50 -4.77
N LEU A 17 -4.11 1.35 -4.14
CA LEU A 17 -2.87 1.89 -4.70
C LEU A 17 -1.68 1.29 -3.96
N ASP A 18 -0.74 0.72 -4.71
CA ASP A 18 0.54 0.26 -4.19
C ASP A 18 1.63 1.23 -4.65
N VAL A 19 2.24 1.92 -3.71
CA VAL A 19 3.23 2.97 -3.99
C VAL A 19 4.64 2.42 -3.86
N GLY A 20 5.44 2.61 -4.91
CA GLY A 20 6.80 2.09 -4.97
C GLY A 20 6.84 0.59 -5.20
N SER A 21 5.97 0.09 -6.07
CA SER A 21 5.72 -1.34 -6.23
C SER A 21 6.63 -2.04 -7.23
N GLY A 22 7.87 -1.55 -7.40
CA GLY A 22 8.81 -2.07 -8.40
C GLY A 22 8.92 -3.58 -8.51
N GLY A 23 8.72 -4.33 -7.41
CA GLY A 23 8.67 -5.78 -7.42
C GLY A 23 7.25 -6.36 -7.48
N GLY A 24 6.22 -5.52 -7.56
CA GLY A 24 4.83 -5.96 -7.59
C GLY A 24 4.26 -6.42 -6.26
N VAL A 25 4.98 -6.27 -5.18
CA VAL A 25 4.59 -6.73 -3.85
C VAL A 25 4.37 -5.50 -2.95
N PRO A 26 3.27 -5.41 -2.23
CA PRO A 26 2.20 -6.38 -2.04
C PRO A 26 1.08 -6.36 -3.09
N GLY A 27 1.00 -5.31 -3.92
CA GLY A 27 -0.14 -5.09 -4.82
C GLY A 27 -0.38 -6.23 -5.79
N MET A 28 0.66 -6.74 -6.42
CA MET A 28 0.55 -7.85 -7.38
C MET A 28 -0.02 -9.10 -6.72
N ILE A 29 0.45 -9.43 -5.51
CA ILE A 29 -0.02 -10.61 -4.78
C ILE A 29 -1.46 -10.41 -4.34
N LEU A 30 -1.83 -9.21 -3.90
CA LEU A 30 -3.22 -8.91 -3.54
C LEU A 30 -4.15 -9.13 -4.73
N ALA A 31 -3.75 -8.68 -5.92
CA ALA A 31 -4.55 -8.86 -7.13
C ALA A 31 -4.71 -10.34 -7.49
N MET A 32 -3.69 -11.15 -7.26
CA MET A 32 -3.74 -12.58 -7.55
C MET A 32 -4.70 -13.33 -6.63
N VAL A 33 -4.73 -12.99 -5.34
CA VAL A 33 -5.57 -13.69 -4.36
C VAL A 33 -6.95 -13.05 -4.18
N ARG A 34 -7.11 -11.82 -4.62
CA ARG A 34 -8.36 -11.07 -4.52
C ARG A 34 -8.70 -10.43 -5.87
N PRO A 35 -9.23 -11.21 -6.84
CA PRO A 35 -9.52 -10.68 -8.17
C PRO A 35 -10.65 -9.65 -8.20
N ASP A 36 -11.37 -9.46 -7.11
CA ASP A 36 -12.37 -8.41 -6.95
C ASP A 36 -11.76 -7.01 -6.80
N LEU A 37 -10.48 -6.92 -6.42
CA LEU A 37 -9.84 -5.64 -6.14
C LEU A 37 -9.35 -4.97 -7.42
N LYS A 38 -9.51 -3.64 -7.48
CA LYS A 38 -8.95 -2.81 -8.53
C LYS A 38 -7.63 -2.26 -8.01
N VAL A 39 -6.53 -2.79 -8.50
CA VAL A 39 -5.19 -2.49 -7.99
C VAL A 39 -4.44 -1.63 -8.99
N THR A 40 -3.88 -0.52 -8.51
CA THR A 40 -2.94 0.30 -9.28
C THR A 40 -1.55 0.16 -8.68
N LEU A 41 -0.60 -0.24 -9.51
CA LEU A 41 0.81 -0.35 -9.15
C LEU A 41 1.52 0.89 -9.66
N LEU A 42 2.07 1.68 -8.76
CA LEU A 42 2.70 2.96 -9.08
C LEU A 42 4.18 2.92 -8.78
N ASP A 43 5.00 3.27 -9.78
CA ASP A 43 6.43 3.42 -9.59
C ASP A 43 6.97 4.45 -10.57
N ALA A 44 7.98 5.20 -10.17
CA ALA A 44 8.60 6.21 -11.03
C ALA A 44 9.56 5.61 -12.06
N SER A 45 10.00 4.38 -11.86
CA SER A 45 10.96 3.72 -12.74
C SER A 45 10.28 3.03 -13.92
N SER A 46 10.52 3.52 -15.13
CA SER A 46 9.97 2.92 -16.35
C SER A 46 10.46 1.48 -16.57
N LYS A 47 11.67 1.17 -16.14
CA LYS A 47 12.20 -0.20 -16.23
C LYS A 47 11.40 -1.16 -15.35
N LYS A 48 11.12 -0.74 -14.11
CA LYS A 48 10.35 -1.56 -13.17
C LYS A 48 8.90 -1.73 -13.62
N THR A 49 8.27 -0.65 -14.10
CA THR A 49 6.88 -0.73 -14.57
C THR A 49 6.73 -1.54 -15.85
N ALA A 50 7.73 -1.52 -16.73
CA ALA A 50 7.73 -2.39 -17.91
C ALA A 50 7.70 -3.87 -17.51
N PHE A 51 8.50 -4.24 -16.51
CA PHE A 51 8.51 -5.60 -15.95
C PHE A 51 7.14 -5.95 -15.36
N LEU A 52 6.54 -5.03 -14.62
CA LEU A 52 5.21 -5.26 -14.03
C LEU A 52 4.15 -5.47 -15.10
N ARG A 53 4.16 -4.67 -16.17
CA ARG A 53 3.20 -4.82 -17.26
C ARG A 53 3.33 -6.18 -17.95
N GLN A 54 4.56 -6.65 -18.14
CA GLN A 54 4.79 -7.96 -18.71
C GLN A 54 4.24 -9.07 -17.82
N ALA A 55 4.46 -8.95 -16.50
CA ALA A 55 3.94 -9.91 -15.53
C ALA A 55 2.40 -9.94 -15.52
N LEU A 56 1.75 -8.78 -15.66
CA LEU A 56 0.28 -8.72 -15.72
C LEU A 56 -0.27 -9.47 -16.92
N ILE A 57 0.39 -9.36 -18.06
CA ILE A 57 -0.02 -10.07 -19.29
C ILE A 57 0.09 -11.57 -19.07
N GLU A 58 1.20 -12.03 -18.52
CA GLU A 58 1.44 -13.44 -18.27
C GLU A 58 0.49 -14.05 -17.24
N LEU A 59 0.12 -13.27 -16.21
CA LEU A 59 -0.77 -13.71 -15.15
C LEU A 59 -2.25 -13.44 -15.45
N ASN A 60 -2.56 -12.77 -16.55
CA ASN A 60 -3.91 -12.44 -16.98
C ASN A 60 -4.71 -11.67 -15.89
N LEU A 61 -4.09 -10.67 -15.29
CA LEU A 61 -4.70 -9.86 -14.23
C LEU A 61 -5.36 -8.61 -14.83
N ASN A 62 -6.65 -8.69 -15.09
CA ASN A 62 -7.39 -7.69 -15.87
C ASN A 62 -7.75 -6.42 -15.11
N LEU A 63 -7.86 -6.47 -13.78
CA LEU A 63 -8.22 -5.33 -12.96
C LEU A 63 -7.02 -4.60 -12.36
N VAL A 64 -5.81 -4.92 -12.84
CA VAL A 64 -4.58 -4.27 -12.37
C VAL A 64 -4.09 -3.28 -13.43
N GLN A 65 -3.77 -2.08 -12.98
CA GLN A 65 -3.18 -1.04 -13.80
C GLN A 65 -1.77 -0.73 -13.29
N VAL A 66 -0.90 -0.35 -14.20
CA VAL A 66 0.47 0.07 -13.86
C VAL A 66 0.65 1.51 -14.34
N GLU A 67 1.10 2.37 -13.44
CA GLU A 67 1.38 3.78 -13.72
C GLU A 67 2.85 4.08 -13.49
N THR A 68 3.47 4.75 -14.46
CA THR A 68 4.87 5.17 -14.38
C THR A 68 4.91 6.66 -14.13
N THR A 69 4.97 7.03 -12.86
CA THR A 69 5.04 8.44 -12.47
C THR A 69 5.47 8.55 -11.01
N ARG A 70 5.86 9.74 -10.60
CA ARG A 70 6.08 10.05 -9.20
C ARG A 70 4.74 10.21 -8.50
N VAL A 71 4.66 9.75 -7.26
CA VAL A 71 3.40 9.79 -6.49
C VAL A 71 2.89 11.22 -6.32
N GLU A 72 3.78 12.20 -6.18
CA GLU A 72 3.42 13.61 -6.02
C GLU A 72 2.71 14.17 -7.25
N GLN A 73 2.97 13.59 -8.42
CA GLN A 73 2.40 14.04 -9.69
C GLN A 73 1.21 13.21 -10.16
N PHE A 74 0.91 12.13 -9.45
CA PHE A 74 -0.18 11.25 -9.82
C PHE A 74 -1.52 11.79 -9.35
N SER A 75 -2.52 11.79 -10.23
CA SER A 75 -3.89 12.18 -9.94
C SER A 75 -4.84 11.04 -10.23
N SER A 76 -5.84 10.87 -9.40
CA SER A 76 -6.84 9.81 -9.57
C SER A 76 -8.11 10.20 -8.83
N THR A 77 -9.17 9.42 -9.03
CA THR A 77 -10.45 9.62 -8.35
C THR A 77 -10.41 9.28 -6.86
N GLY A 78 -9.34 8.63 -6.42
CA GLY A 78 -9.15 8.27 -5.02
C GLY A 78 -9.12 6.76 -4.81
N PHE A 79 -8.45 6.36 -3.71
CA PHE A 79 -8.27 4.97 -3.37
C PHE A 79 -8.82 4.69 -1.97
N ASP A 80 -9.35 3.49 -1.80
CA ASP A 80 -9.86 3.04 -0.51
C ASP A 80 -8.73 2.61 0.42
N TYR A 81 -7.67 2.04 -0.17
CA TYR A 81 -6.46 1.65 0.56
C TYR A 81 -5.23 2.07 -0.22
N ILE A 82 -4.26 2.60 0.48
CA ILE A 82 -2.94 2.89 -0.07
C ILE A 82 -1.95 2.05 0.72
N VAL A 83 -1.26 1.14 0.03
CA VAL A 83 -0.35 0.20 0.66
C VAL A 83 1.08 0.50 0.26
N SER A 84 2.02 0.23 1.15
CA SER A 84 3.43 0.35 0.85
C SER A 84 4.28 -0.54 1.76
N ARG A 85 5.39 -0.99 1.21
CA ARG A 85 6.45 -1.69 1.90
C ARG A 85 7.77 -0.93 1.79
N ALA A 86 7.83 -0.01 0.82
CA ALA A 86 9.08 0.59 0.37
C ALA A 86 9.37 1.98 0.95
N PHE A 87 8.39 2.63 1.59
CA PHE A 87 8.62 3.94 2.18
C PHE A 87 9.44 3.84 3.46
N SER A 88 10.43 4.72 3.60
CA SER A 88 11.30 4.74 4.76
C SER A 88 10.62 5.34 5.99
N GLN A 89 9.72 6.32 5.81
CA GLN A 89 9.06 7.02 6.91
C GLN A 89 7.55 7.09 6.72
N LEU A 90 6.80 6.83 7.80
CA LEU A 90 5.33 6.91 7.77
C LEU A 90 4.83 8.31 7.44
N ASN A 91 5.48 9.35 7.98
CA ASN A 91 5.09 10.73 7.69
C ASN A 91 5.16 11.04 6.19
N ASP A 92 6.24 10.62 5.54
CA ASP A 92 6.39 10.81 4.10
C ASP A 92 5.32 10.06 3.32
N PHE A 93 5.06 8.82 3.72
CA PHE A 93 4.07 7.97 3.07
C PHE A 93 2.68 8.64 3.08
N VAL A 94 2.19 9.04 4.24
CA VAL A 94 0.86 9.63 4.34
C VAL A 94 0.80 11.02 3.71
N SER A 95 1.87 11.82 3.85
CA SER A 95 1.90 13.19 3.33
C SER A 95 1.94 13.23 1.81
N LEU A 96 2.74 12.36 1.19
CA LEU A 96 2.86 12.31 -0.27
C LEU A 96 1.65 11.69 -0.96
N THR A 97 0.85 10.93 -0.24
CA THR A 97 -0.28 10.19 -0.81
C THR A 97 -1.65 10.67 -0.33
N ARG A 98 -1.70 11.66 0.56
CA ARG A 98 -2.96 12.16 1.11
C ARG A 98 -3.97 12.54 0.03
N HIS A 99 -3.51 13.18 -1.03
CA HIS A 99 -4.36 13.63 -2.14
C HIS A 99 -5.00 12.47 -2.92
N LEU A 100 -4.55 11.25 -2.68
CA LEU A 100 -5.02 10.04 -3.38
C LEU A 100 -5.93 9.16 -2.51
N LEU A 101 -6.04 9.44 -1.22
CA LEU A 101 -6.83 8.62 -0.31
C LEU A 101 -8.26 9.12 -0.21
N ASN A 102 -9.22 8.21 -0.34
CA ASN A 102 -10.62 8.50 -0.06
C ASN A 102 -10.81 8.88 1.40
N LYS A 103 -11.85 9.68 1.69
CA LYS A 103 -12.12 10.17 3.05
C LYS A 103 -12.19 9.06 4.07
N GLU A 104 -12.83 7.94 3.73
CA GLU A 104 -12.97 6.77 4.60
C GLU A 104 -11.86 5.74 4.39
N GLY A 105 -10.83 6.11 3.63
CA GLY A 105 -9.75 5.20 3.27
C GLY A 105 -8.78 4.92 4.41
N ARG A 106 -7.89 3.98 4.14
CA ARG A 106 -6.85 3.57 5.10
C ARG A 106 -5.50 3.47 4.40
N TRP A 107 -4.46 3.88 5.11
CA TRP A 107 -3.08 3.58 4.74
C TRP A 107 -2.66 2.29 5.43
N LEU A 108 -2.01 1.42 4.70
CA LEU A 108 -1.48 0.16 5.20
C LEU A 108 0.02 0.12 4.93
N ALA A 109 0.81 0.27 5.99
CA ALA A 109 2.27 0.30 5.87
C ALA A 109 2.90 -0.90 6.57
N MET A 110 3.78 -1.60 5.84
CA MET A 110 4.52 -2.73 6.40
C MET A 110 5.84 -2.26 6.99
N LYS A 111 6.10 -2.59 8.24
CA LYS A 111 7.34 -2.26 8.95
C LYS A 111 7.94 -3.51 9.58
N GLY A 112 9.28 -3.55 9.64
CA GLY A 112 9.97 -4.68 10.26
C GLY A 112 9.82 -4.68 11.77
N GLY A 113 10.36 -3.66 12.44
CA GLY A 113 10.22 -3.48 13.88
C GLY A 113 9.01 -2.61 14.21
N TYR A 114 8.68 -2.51 15.49
CA TYR A 114 7.64 -1.58 15.93
C TYR A 114 8.14 -0.14 15.71
N PRO A 115 7.42 0.68 14.94
CA PRO A 115 7.94 1.98 14.50
C PRO A 115 7.65 3.11 15.50
N TYR A 116 8.22 3.02 16.69
CA TYR A 116 7.95 3.99 17.77
C TYR A 116 8.16 5.44 17.35
N GLU A 117 9.33 5.74 16.76
CA GLU A 117 9.68 7.11 16.40
C GLU A 117 8.83 7.62 15.23
N GLU A 118 8.58 6.77 14.26
CA GLU A 118 7.77 7.13 13.09
C GLU A 118 6.34 7.46 13.48
N LEU A 119 5.77 6.68 14.42
CA LEU A 119 4.40 6.93 14.90
C LEU A 119 4.27 8.28 15.57
N GLN A 120 5.30 8.72 16.30
CA GLN A 120 5.30 10.01 16.97
C GLN A 120 5.38 11.18 15.99
N LYS A 121 5.91 10.95 14.81
CA LYS A 121 6.09 11.97 13.76
C LYS A 121 4.93 12.05 12.79
N LEU A 122 3.89 11.23 12.95
CA LEU A 122 2.72 11.30 12.10
C LEU A 122 2.02 12.65 12.24
N PRO A 123 1.51 13.22 11.13
CA PRO A 123 0.82 14.50 11.17
C PRO A 123 -0.45 14.45 12.04
N SER A 124 -0.83 15.61 12.59
CA SER A 124 -2.02 15.72 13.44
C SER A 124 -3.32 15.41 12.72
N TRP A 125 -3.32 15.49 11.39
CA TRP A 125 -4.50 15.15 10.57
C TRP A 125 -4.63 13.64 10.31
N THR A 126 -3.77 12.83 10.91
CA THR A 126 -3.84 11.37 10.83
C THR A 126 -4.19 10.77 12.20
N GLU A 127 -4.71 9.55 12.16
CA GLU A 127 -5.01 8.76 13.36
C GLU A 127 -4.57 7.32 13.11
N VAL A 128 -3.83 6.76 14.06
CA VAL A 128 -3.43 5.35 13.99
C VAL A 128 -4.61 4.50 14.43
N VAL A 129 -5.10 3.67 13.53
CA VAL A 129 -6.20 2.74 13.82
C VAL A 129 -5.68 1.56 14.63
N ASP A 130 -4.55 0.98 14.19
CA ASP A 130 -3.96 -0.18 14.84
C ASP A 130 -2.54 -0.38 14.36
N VAL A 131 -1.75 -1.09 15.16
CA VAL A 131 -0.45 -1.60 14.76
C VAL A 131 -0.45 -3.09 15.09
N LYS A 132 -0.60 -3.92 14.05
CA LYS A 132 -0.71 -5.36 14.22
C LYS A 132 0.65 -6.02 14.04
N LYS A 133 1.03 -6.83 15.01
CA LYS A 133 2.22 -7.65 14.88
C LYS A 133 1.90 -8.86 14.02
N LEU A 134 2.67 -9.05 12.97
CA LEU A 134 2.55 -10.18 12.06
C LEU A 134 3.75 -11.10 12.26
N GLU A 135 3.50 -12.38 12.44
CA GLU A 135 4.56 -13.36 12.57
C GLU A 135 4.74 -14.08 11.24
N VAL A 136 5.99 -14.17 10.81
CA VAL A 136 6.37 -14.93 9.62
C VAL A 136 7.28 -16.06 10.10
N PRO A 137 6.70 -17.22 10.47
CA PRO A 137 7.45 -18.28 11.15
C PRO A 137 8.68 -18.78 10.41
N GLN A 138 8.58 -18.83 9.08
CA GLN A 138 9.68 -19.37 8.25
C GLN A 138 10.89 -18.44 8.20
N LEU A 139 10.70 -17.15 8.46
CA LEU A 139 11.78 -16.17 8.43
C LEU A 139 12.27 -15.81 9.83
N ASN A 140 11.61 -16.34 10.84
CA ASN A 140 11.91 -16.02 12.24
C ASN A 140 11.95 -14.51 12.49
N ALA A 141 11.12 -13.77 11.76
CA ALA A 141 11.10 -12.31 11.76
C ALA A 141 9.72 -11.80 12.11
N ALA A 142 9.67 -10.76 12.92
CA ALA A 142 8.44 -10.05 13.21
C ALA A 142 8.26 -8.95 12.15
N ARG A 143 7.01 -8.74 11.76
CA ARG A 143 6.60 -7.62 10.91
C ARG A 143 5.45 -6.91 11.60
N HIS A 144 5.29 -5.65 11.29
CA HIS A 144 4.20 -4.85 11.83
C HIS A 144 3.41 -4.24 10.68
N LEU A 145 2.09 -4.36 10.75
CA LEU A 145 1.17 -3.68 9.85
C LEU A 145 0.62 -2.47 10.57
N VAL A 146 0.97 -1.28 10.08
CA VAL A 146 0.49 -0.02 10.62
C VAL A 146 -0.72 0.42 9.81
N ILE A 147 -1.85 0.60 10.46
CA ILE A 147 -3.10 1.04 9.84
C ILE A 147 -3.38 2.46 10.30
N VAL A 148 -3.45 3.37 9.33
CA VAL A 148 -3.62 4.81 9.58
C VAL A 148 -4.82 5.31 8.78
N ARG A 149 -5.54 6.28 9.32
CA ARG A 149 -6.64 6.94 8.63
C ARG A 149 -6.55 8.46 8.81
N LEU A 150 -7.39 9.16 8.07
CA LEU A 150 -7.57 10.60 8.32
C LEU A 150 -8.29 10.78 9.64
N SER A 151 -7.87 11.78 10.40
CA SER A 151 -8.56 12.15 11.65
C SER A 151 -9.94 12.70 11.32
N GLU A 152 -10.94 12.35 12.13
CA GLU A 152 -12.33 12.81 11.96
C GLU A 152 -12.46 14.33 12.06
N GLU A 153 -11.50 15.00 12.68
CA GLU A 153 -11.50 16.45 12.84
C GLU A 153 -11.07 17.21 11.58
N TYR A 154 -10.63 16.49 10.54
CA TYR A 154 -10.09 17.11 9.34
C TYR A 154 -10.86 16.65 8.08
#